data_6fd633e54ee73e4ebfcb81f293fb98b7
#
_entry.id   6fd633e54ee73e4ebfcb81f293fb98b7
#
_cell.length_a   1.000
_cell.length_b   1.000
_cell.length_c   1.000
_cell.angle_alpha   90.00
_cell.angle_beta   90.00
_cell.angle_gamma   90.00
#
_symmetry.space_group_name_H-M   'P 1'
#
loop_
_entity.id
_entity.type
_entity.pdbx_description
1 polymer ?
#
loop_
_entity_poly.entity_id
_entity_poly.type
_entity_poly.pdbx_seq_one_letter_code
_entity_poly.pdbx_strand_id
1 'polypeptide(L)'
;MNLLLIDDDEIDRAAIIRALDQSSLAFKVMEANCAQSGLEFACQQRFDGILLDYMLPDANGLEVLSRLNESAGEQTAVVMISRYEDDKLAQRCIELGAQDFLLKDEVNTSRLTRAIRNAKQRASMALALRQSHEKLKELAEHDSLTKLVNRYGFELCLNRTLSQVKRHQDMLAVILLDLDDFKGINDTLGHQVGDILLVEVANRLSAALREGDLIARLGGDEFVVLVTESENRYFPMAVANRLQRAFEEPFPLGEHDVLIGASIGIAVYSDSVCDSSELLKCADIAMYRAKKVGRNQIQFYSEELAREVRFRNRIEMGLRTALERDEFRVFYQGKFDAISGELLGMEALLRWQHPEDGLLAPDSFLPIAEEIGLVDEIGEWVLAQACAQTVKWLAMLTPVGKQLSVAVNLSPSQIIRETLYQTIVRVLQQTGLPASLLELELTENALIEEPLELAKVLERIAALGVVFSLDDFGTGFSSLEHIKYFPINVLKIDKSFVASVEQDERGKRLLSALINFANGFNVVSVAEGIETEAQAQFCRERGCNLLQGYLYCRPIQPQDFETQHILPLLAEGDV
;
A
#
# COMPACT_ATOMS: atom_id res chain seq x y z
N MET A 1 16.25 -55.54 -2.67
CA MET A 1 15.73 -54.37 -3.35
C MET A 1 14.23 -54.55 -3.49
N ASN A 2 13.43 -53.53 -3.18
CA ASN A 2 11.99 -53.55 -3.33
C ASN A 2 11.64 -53.05 -4.72
N LEU A 3 10.98 -53.87 -5.55
CA LEU A 3 10.57 -53.55 -6.89
C LEU A 3 9.04 -53.56 -7.00
N LEU A 4 8.49 -52.66 -7.80
CA LEU A 4 7.10 -52.70 -8.27
C LEU A 4 7.11 -53.10 -9.73
N LEU A 5 6.38 -54.17 -10.09
CA LEU A 5 6.18 -54.63 -11.44
C LEU A 5 4.75 -54.33 -11.87
N ILE A 6 4.60 -53.48 -12.86
CA ILE A 6 3.31 -53.07 -13.43
C ILE A 6 3.22 -53.63 -14.86
N ASP A 7 2.46 -54.67 -15.05
CA ASP A 7 2.28 -55.36 -16.30
C ASP A 7 0.97 -56.15 -16.23
N ASP A 8 0.13 -56.14 -17.26
CA ASP A 8 -1.17 -56.81 -17.25
C ASP A 8 -1.08 -58.30 -17.60
N ASP A 9 -0.04 -58.70 -18.34
CA ASP A 9 0.15 -60.08 -18.80
C ASP A 9 0.79 -60.94 -17.68
N GLU A 10 0.05 -61.92 -17.20
CA GLU A 10 0.49 -62.82 -16.12
C GLU A 10 1.73 -63.67 -16.55
N ILE A 11 1.83 -64.01 -17.84
CA ILE A 11 2.96 -64.80 -18.36
C ILE A 11 4.24 -63.95 -18.32
N ASP A 12 4.14 -62.69 -18.73
CA ASP A 12 5.25 -61.76 -18.74
C ASP A 12 5.71 -61.47 -17.30
N ARG A 13 4.76 -61.20 -16.39
CA ARG A 13 5.10 -61.00 -14.97
C ARG A 13 5.84 -62.22 -14.38
N ALA A 14 5.32 -63.43 -14.65
CA ALA A 14 5.97 -64.67 -14.15
C ALA A 14 7.34 -64.90 -14.76
N ALA A 15 7.58 -64.48 -16.05
CA ALA A 15 8.90 -64.57 -16.69
C ALA A 15 9.88 -63.57 -16.06
N ILE A 16 9.46 -62.34 -15.81
CA ILE A 16 10.25 -61.28 -15.14
C ILE A 16 10.63 -61.71 -13.73
N ILE A 17 9.68 -62.21 -12.95
CA ILE A 17 9.91 -62.67 -11.57
C ILE A 17 10.92 -63.83 -11.55
N ARG A 18 10.75 -64.82 -12.43
CA ARG A 18 11.72 -65.95 -12.56
C ARG A 18 13.11 -65.44 -12.92
N ALA A 19 13.25 -64.47 -13.81
CA ALA A 19 14.52 -63.86 -14.15
C ALA A 19 15.15 -63.12 -12.95
N LEU A 20 14.36 -62.47 -12.10
CA LEU A 20 14.82 -61.79 -10.89
C LEU A 20 15.25 -62.81 -9.78
N ASP A 21 14.48 -63.91 -9.62
CA ASP A 21 14.78 -64.96 -8.63
C ASP A 21 16.09 -65.71 -8.91
N GLN A 22 16.45 -65.82 -10.18
CA GLN A 22 17.74 -66.41 -10.60
C GLN A 22 18.94 -65.46 -10.41
N SER A 23 18.68 -64.22 -9.99
CA SER A 23 19.74 -63.26 -9.76
C SER A 23 20.48 -63.51 -8.44
N SER A 24 21.74 -63.11 -8.39
CA SER A 24 22.53 -63.08 -7.14
C SER A 24 22.06 -61.99 -6.14
N LEU A 25 21.16 -61.10 -6.56
CA LEU A 25 20.59 -60.04 -5.73
C LEU A 25 19.21 -60.47 -5.23
N ALA A 26 18.94 -60.20 -3.96
CA ALA A 26 17.61 -60.44 -3.38
C ALA A 26 16.64 -59.31 -3.77
N PHE A 27 15.62 -59.66 -4.58
CA PHE A 27 14.53 -58.75 -4.93
C PHE A 27 13.26 -59.16 -4.20
N LYS A 28 12.55 -58.16 -3.69
CA LYS A 28 11.16 -58.31 -3.24
C LYS A 28 10.26 -57.57 -4.24
N VAL A 29 9.50 -58.34 -4.99
CA VAL A 29 8.64 -57.81 -6.08
C VAL A 29 7.22 -57.69 -5.58
N MET A 30 6.61 -56.55 -5.80
CA MET A 30 5.18 -56.32 -5.68
C MET A 30 4.60 -56.22 -7.11
N GLU A 31 3.52 -56.93 -7.33
CA GLU A 31 2.87 -56.97 -8.66
C GLU A 31 1.64 -56.07 -8.71
N ALA A 32 1.47 -55.37 -9.82
CA ALA A 32 0.27 -54.65 -10.20
C ALA A 32 -0.11 -55.07 -11.63
N ASN A 33 -1.39 -55.36 -11.88
CA ASN A 33 -1.89 -55.81 -13.16
C ASN A 33 -2.55 -54.68 -14.00
N CYS A 34 -2.52 -53.44 -13.52
CA CYS A 34 -3.03 -52.27 -14.22
C CYS A 34 -2.36 -50.99 -13.71
N ALA A 35 -2.50 -49.91 -14.45
CA ALA A 35 -1.93 -48.61 -14.10
C ALA A 35 -2.46 -48.08 -12.78
N GLN A 36 -3.75 -48.18 -12.53
CA GLN A 36 -4.37 -47.68 -11.30
C GLN A 36 -3.76 -48.34 -10.06
N SER A 37 -3.72 -49.67 -10.00
CA SER A 37 -3.13 -50.40 -8.85
C SER A 37 -1.63 -50.12 -8.69
N GLY A 38 -0.90 -49.97 -9.79
CA GLY A 38 0.51 -49.62 -9.78
C GLY A 38 0.78 -48.24 -9.17
N LEU A 39 -0.01 -47.23 -9.54
CA LEU A 39 0.08 -45.88 -8.99
C LEU A 39 -0.32 -45.84 -7.52
N GLU A 40 -1.35 -46.59 -7.11
CA GLU A 40 -1.77 -46.69 -5.70
C GLU A 40 -0.65 -47.27 -4.84
N PHE A 41 0.00 -48.35 -5.29
CA PHE A 41 1.15 -48.95 -4.57
C PHE A 41 2.33 -47.99 -4.51
N ALA A 42 2.66 -47.28 -5.60
CA ALA A 42 3.73 -46.31 -5.64
C ALA A 42 3.51 -45.12 -4.67
N CYS A 43 2.26 -44.74 -4.41
CA CYS A 43 1.91 -43.73 -3.41
C CYS A 43 1.97 -44.24 -1.96
N GLN A 44 1.68 -45.54 -1.74
CA GLN A 44 1.58 -46.10 -0.38
C GLN A 44 2.94 -46.47 0.22
N GLN A 45 3.92 -46.88 -0.62
CA GLN A 45 5.23 -47.25 -0.17
C GLN A 45 6.33 -46.91 -1.18
N ARG A 46 7.56 -46.82 -0.70
CA ARG A 46 8.73 -46.54 -1.55
C ARG A 46 9.31 -47.82 -2.15
N PHE A 47 9.63 -47.73 -3.45
CA PHE A 47 10.31 -48.79 -4.19
C PHE A 47 11.70 -48.34 -4.62
N ASP A 48 12.64 -49.27 -4.71
CA ASP A 48 13.97 -49.05 -5.25
C ASP A 48 13.96 -48.91 -6.78
N GLY A 49 12.94 -49.52 -7.41
CA GLY A 49 12.72 -49.44 -8.85
C GLY A 49 11.30 -49.89 -9.24
N ILE A 50 10.84 -49.40 -10.36
CA ILE A 50 9.57 -49.75 -11.00
C ILE A 50 9.88 -50.32 -12.37
N LEU A 51 9.34 -51.51 -12.65
CA LEU A 51 9.30 -52.11 -13.97
C LEU A 51 7.90 -51.82 -14.52
N LEU A 52 7.82 -51.04 -15.60
CA LEU A 52 6.56 -50.53 -16.13
C LEU A 52 6.33 -50.99 -17.56
N ASP A 53 5.27 -51.72 -17.81
CA ASP A 53 4.87 -52.05 -19.17
C ASP A 53 4.38 -50.82 -19.93
N TYR A 54 4.70 -50.77 -21.21
CA TYR A 54 4.23 -49.72 -22.11
C TYR A 54 2.72 -49.80 -22.36
N MET A 55 2.17 -51.03 -22.51
CA MET A 55 0.75 -51.26 -22.80
C MET A 55 0.06 -51.83 -21.56
N LEU A 56 -0.81 -51.04 -20.96
CA LEU A 56 -1.66 -51.47 -19.86
C LEU A 56 -3.13 -51.34 -20.27
N PRO A 57 -4.05 -52.11 -19.66
CA PRO A 57 -5.44 -52.15 -20.07
C PRO A 57 -6.20 -50.85 -19.81
N ASP A 58 -5.77 -50.07 -18.86
CA ASP A 58 -6.43 -48.83 -18.32
C ASP A 58 -5.68 -47.55 -18.65
N ALA A 59 -4.41 -47.59 -19.08
CA ALA A 59 -3.63 -46.42 -19.48
C ALA A 59 -2.41 -46.78 -20.32
N ASN A 60 -1.86 -45.78 -21.06
CA ASN A 60 -0.58 -45.92 -21.73
C ASN A 60 0.57 -45.75 -20.71
N GLY A 61 1.61 -46.59 -20.82
CA GLY A 61 2.78 -46.54 -19.94
C GLY A 61 3.48 -45.19 -19.88
N LEU A 62 3.42 -44.36 -20.94
CA LEU A 62 3.95 -42.97 -20.89
C LEU A 62 3.14 -42.06 -19.98
N GLU A 63 1.82 -42.24 -19.95
CA GLU A 63 0.95 -41.46 -19.04
C GLU A 63 1.21 -41.87 -17.59
N VAL A 64 1.37 -43.20 -17.35
CA VAL A 64 1.73 -43.70 -16.02
C VAL A 64 3.09 -43.20 -15.56
N LEU A 65 4.09 -43.20 -16.48
CA LEU A 65 5.42 -42.66 -16.21
C LEU A 65 5.37 -41.18 -15.77
N SER A 66 4.61 -40.35 -16.49
CA SER A 66 4.44 -38.94 -16.12
C SER A 66 3.84 -38.79 -14.70
N ARG A 67 2.82 -39.55 -14.37
CA ARG A 67 2.19 -39.54 -13.04
C ARG A 67 3.08 -40.10 -11.94
N LEU A 68 3.89 -41.11 -12.24
CA LEU A 68 4.89 -41.65 -11.31
C LEU A 68 5.98 -40.62 -10.99
N ASN A 69 6.43 -39.85 -11.98
CA ASN A 69 7.41 -38.78 -11.74
C ASN A 69 6.88 -37.67 -10.83
N GLU A 70 5.56 -37.43 -10.83
CA GLU A 70 4.92 -36.46 -9.95
C GLU A 70 4.68 -37.02 -8.51
N SER A 71 4.43 -38.33 -8.37
CA SER A 71 3.89 -38.94 -7.15
C SER A 71 4.82 -39.91 -6.42
N ALA A 72 5.68 -40.65 -7.13
CA ALA A 72 6.45 -41.76 -6.55
C ALA A 72 7.75 -41.36 -5.81
N GLY A 73 8.09 -40.06 -5.80
CA GLY A 73 9.31 -39.52 -5.19
C GLY A 73 10.55 -39.64 -6.09
N GLU A 74 11.44 -38.67 -6.00
CA GLU A 74 12.61 -38.44 -6.87
C GLU A 74 13.67 -39.55 -6.87
N GLN A 75 13.55 -40.57 -6.02
CA GLN A 75 14.55 -41.64 -5.84
C GLN A 75 14.18 -42.94 -6.54
N THR A 76 12.96 -43.07 -7.06
CA THR A 76 12.49 -44.33 -7.62
C THR A 76 12.91 -44.43 -9.09
N ALA A 77 13.69 -45.43 -9.43
CA ALA A 77 14.12 -45.67 -10.81
C ALA A 77 13.01 -46.38 -11.61
N VAL A 78 12.64 -45.86 -12.76
CA VAL A 78 11.66 -46.50 -13.65
C VAL A 78 12.34 -47.10 -14.86
N VAL A 79 12.13 -48.40 -15.08
CA VAL A 79 12.55 -49.11 -16.31
C VAL A 79 11.28 -49.45 -17.09
N MET A 80 11.20 -48.91 -18.28
CA MET A 80 10.12 -49.24 -19.22
C MET A 80 10.36 -50.58 -19.85
N ILE A 81 9.31 -51.39 -20.02
CA ILE A 81 9.34 -52.68 -20.68
C ILE A 81 8.34 -52.66 -21.82
N SER A 82 8.68 -53.19 -23.01
CA SER A 82 7.78 -53.20 -24.15
C SER A 82 8.01 -54.42 -25.04
N ARG A 83 6.97 -54.88 -25.75
CA ARG A 83 7.09 -55.86 -26.83
C ARG A 83 7.47 -55.21 -28.19
N TYR A 84 7.39 -53.90 -28.29
CA TYR A 84 7.63 -53.18 -29.52
C TYR A 84 9.08 -52.70 -29.60
N GLU A 85 9.78 -53.12 -30.65
CA GLU A 85 11.11 -52.62 -31.02
C GLU A 85 10.95 -51.32 -31.80
N ASP A 86 10.92 -50.19 -31.07
CA ASP A 86 10.79 -48.87 -31.67
C ASP A 86 11.74 -47.88 -30.96
N ASP A 87 12.80 -47.49 -31.66
CA ASP A 87 13.81 -46.56 -31.17
C ASP A 87 13.20 -45.19 -30.77
N LYS A 88 12.16 -44.74 -31.48
CA LYS A 88 11.47 -43.48 -31.15
C LYS A 88 10.70 -43.59 -29.83
N LEU A 89 10.10 -44.76 -29.58
CA LEU A 89 9.43 -45.03 -28.33
C LEU A 89 10.42 -45.06 -27.15
N ALA A 90 11.52 -45.78 -27.32
CA ALA A 90 12.58 -45.84 -26.29
C ALA A 90 13.13 -44.44 -25.95
N GLN A 91 13.41 -43.61 -26.98
CA GLN A 91 13.87 -42.24 -26.79
C GLN A 91 12.82 -41.39 -26.03
N ARG A 92 11.55 -41.51 -26.40
CA ARG A 92 10.45 -40.76 -25.74
C ARG A 92 10.23 -41.20 -24.29
N CYS A 93 10.40 -42.48 -23.98
CA CYS A 93 10.38 -42.95 -22.59
C CYS A 93 11.50 -42.31 -21.75
N ILE A 94 12.71 -42.23 -22.29
CA ILE A 94 13.85 -41.59 -21.60
C ILE A 94 13.63 -40.09 -21.45
N GLU A 95 13.13 -39.39 -22.47
CA GLU A 95 12.81 -37.96 -22.44
C GLU A 95 11.75 -37.64 -21.36
N LEU A 96 10.80 -38.57 -21.15
CA LEU A 96 9.76 -38.44 -20.09
C LEU A 96 10.23 -38.91 -18.72
N GLY A 97 11.49 -39.29 -18.57
CA GLY A 97 12.10 -39.55 -17.25
C GLY A 97 12.28 -41.03 -16.89
N ALA A 98 12.04 -41.98 -17.81
CA ALA A 98 12.48 -43.35 -17.56
C ALA A 98 14.01 -43.42 -17.54
N GLN A 99 14.57 -44.24 -16.69
CA GLN A 99 16.02 -44.39 -16.56
C GLN A 99 16.57 -45.46 -17.51
N ASP A 100 15.74 -46.41 -17.95
CA ASP A 100 16.12 -47.42 -18.94
C ASP A 100 14.87 -47.96 -19.68
N PHE A 101 15.13 -48.66 -20.83
CA PHE A 101 14.10 -49.29 -21.65
C PHE A 101 14.54 -50.69 -22.03
N LEU A 102 13.67 -51.68 -21.90
CA LEU A 102 13.93 -53.08 -22.22
C LEU A 102 12.84 -53.65 -23.13
N LEU A 103 13.25 -54.50 -24.10
CA LEU A 103 12.31 -55.33 -24.86
C LEU A 103 11.96 -56.60 -24.06
N LYS A 104 10.65 -56.98 -24.05
CA LYS A 104 10.18 -58.19 -23.35
C LYS A 104 10.86 -59.45 -23.82
N ASP A 105 11.12 -59.56 -25.11
CA ASP A 105 11.79 -60.71 -25.73
C ASP A 105 13.29 -60.82 -25.33
N GLU A 106 13.87 -59.76 -24.84
CA GLU A 106 15.25 -59.70 -24.39
C GLU A 106 15.42 -59.88 -22.87
N VAL A 107 14.31 -60.00 -22.13
CA VAL A 107 14.32 -60.16 -20.70
C VAL A 107 14.98 -61.49 -20.29
N ASN A 108 16.12 -61.39 -19.68
CA ASN A 108 16.83 -62.47 -19.00
C ASN A 108 17.48 -61.93 -17.71
N THR A 109 17.90 -62.85 -16.82
CA THR A 109 18.48 -62.52 -15.54
C THR A 109 19.57 -61.45 -15.62
N SER A 110 20.50 -61.57 -16.55
CA SER A 110 21.66 -60.69 -16.71
C SER A 110 21.25 -59.28 -17.18
N ARG A 111 20.42 -59.21 -18.24
CA ARG A 111 19.97 -57.90 -18.82
C ARG A 111 19.05 -57.15 -17.84
N LEU A 112 18.08 -57.84 -17.25
CA LEU A 112 17.14 -57.24 -16.30
C LEU A 112 17.85 -56.70 -15.06
N THR A 113 18.71 -57.51 -14.43
CA THR A 113 19.51 -57.09 -13.27
C THR A 113 20.40 -55.89 -13.59
N ARG A 114 21.01 -55.88 -14.80
CA ARG A 114 21.85 -54.78 -15.26
C ARG A 114 21.04 -53.51 -15.49
N ALA A 115 19.87 -53.60 -16.10
CA ALA A 115 19.01 -52.47 -16.36
C ALA A 115 18.51 -51.83 -15.04
N ILE A 116 18.04 -52.64 -14.08
CA ILE A 116 17.59 -52.17 -12.80
C ILE A 116 18.73 -51.46 -12.03
N ARG A 117 19.95 -52.07 -12.06
CA ARG A 117 21.11 -51.47 -11.40
C ARG A 117 21.50 -50.14 -12.06
N ASN A 118 21.58 -50.11 -13.39
CA ASN A 118 21.90 -48.88 -14.13
C ASN A 118 20.86 -47.81 -13.92
N ALA A 119 19.56 -48.17 -13.96
CA ALA A 119 18.46 -47.27 -13.71
C ALA A 119 18.55 -46.65 -12.29
N LYS A 120 18.77 -47.48 -11.28
CA LYS A 120 18.97 -46.99 -9.90
C LYS A 120 20.17 -46.06 -9.78
N GLN A 121 21.29 -46.40 -10.42
CA GLN A 121 22.48 -45.56 -10.43
C GLN A 121 22.23 -44.22 -11.14
N ARG A 122 21.53 -44.20 -12.28
CA ARG A 122 21.16 -42.95 -13.00
C ARG A 122 20.23 -42.08 -12.16
N ALA A 123 19.20 -42.68 -11.56
CA ALA A 123 18.29 -41.94 -10.67
C ALA A 123 19.03 -41.31 -9.48
N SER A 124 19.90 -42.05 -8.82
CA SER A 124 20.70 -41.54 -7.70
C SER A 124 21.68 -40.43 -8.13
N MET A 125 22.31 -40.55 -9.29
CA MET A 125 23.20 -39.52 -9.83
C MET A 125 22.43 -38.23 -10.20
N ALA A 126 21.26 -38.35 -10.85
CA ALA A 126 20.42 -37.22 -11.20
C ALA A 126 19.96 -36.45 -9.94
N LEU A 127 19.54 -37.16 -8.89
CA LEU A 127 19.18 -36.55 -7.61
C LEU A 127 20.37 -35.85 -6.94
N ALA A 128 21.53 -36.54 -6.88
CA ALA A 128 22.74 -35.94 -6.29
C ALA A 128 23.19 -34.68 -7.04
N LEU A 129 23.10 -34.69 -8.39
CA LEU A 129 23.42 -33.52 -9.22
C LEU A 129 22.46 -32.35 -8.95
N ARG A 130 21.15 -32.64 -8.85
CA ARG A 130 20.15 -31.63 -8.53
C ARG A 130 20.37 -31.02 -7.15
N GLN A 131 20.58 -31.86 -6.14
CA GLN A 131 20.87 -31.40 -4.77
C GLN A 131 22.17 -30.58 -4.70
N SER A 132 23.20 -31.02 -5.46
CA SER A 132 24.45 -30.28 -5.56
C SER A 132 24.23 -28.92 -6.23
N HIS A 133 23.42 -28.87 -7.28
CA HIS A 133 23.10 -27.63 -7.98
C HIS A 133 22.30 -26.66 -7.09
N GLU A 134 21.28 -27.16 -6.36
CA GLU A 134 20.50 -26.37 -5.41
C GLU A 134 21.38 -25.82 -4.29
N LYS A 135 22.28 -26.67 -3.73
CA LYS A 135 23.23 -26.23 -2.71
C LYS A 135 24.25 -25.23 -3.22
N LEU A 136 24.73 -25.37 -4.45
CA LEU A 136 25.62 -24.40 -5.08
C LEU A 136 24.90 -23.06 -5.31
N LYS A 137 23.63 -23.09 -5.71
CA LYS A 137 22.82 -21.89 -5.86
C LYS A 137 22.59 -21.20 -4.51
N GLU A 138 22.26 -21.96 -3.47
CA GLU A 138 22.11 -21.43 -2.10
C GLU A 138 23.40 -20.76 -1.62
N LEU A 139 24.56 -21.42 -1.81
CA LEU A 139 25.86 -20.84 -1.45
C LEU A 139 26.24 -19.61 -2.28
N ALA A 140 25.79 -19.54 -3.53
CA ALA A 140 26.05 -18.41 -4.40
C ALA A 140 25.18 -17.19 -4.07
N GLU A 141 23.92 -17.38 -3.62
CA GLU A 141 22.94 -16.32 -3.43
C GLU A 141 22.72 -15.93 -1.95
N HIS A 142 23.19 -16.73 -0.97
CA HIS A 142 22.97 -16.51 0.46
C HIS A 142 24.26 -16.33 1.26
N ASP A 143 24.19 -15.56 2.35
CA ASP A 143 25.27 -15.40 3.33
C ASP A 143 25.39 -16.64 4.21
N SER A 144 26.60 -17.17 4.35
CA SER A 144 26.84 -18.44 5.07
C SER A 144 26.54 -18.38 6.56
N LEU A 145 26.68 -17.20 7.19
CA LEU A 145 26.48 -16.99 8.62
C LEU A 145 25.01 -16.75 8.95
N THR A 146 24.41 -15.71 8.35
CA THR A 146 23.07 -15.25 8.69
C THR A 146 21.96 -15.93 7.89
N LYS A 147 22.30 -16.65 6.82
CA LYS A 147 21.36 -17.26 5.86
C LYS A 147 20.51 -16.25 5.07
N LEU A 148 20.68 -14.97 5.28
CA LEU A 148 20.05 -13.94 4.45
C LEU A 148 20.61 -13.98 3.03
N VAL A 149 19.94 -13.30 2.11
CA VAL A 149 20.48 -13.09 0.77
C VAL A 149 21.84 -12.37 0.89
N ASN A 150 22.82 -12.78 0.08
CA ASN A 150 24.12 -12.12 0.04
C ASN A 150 24.13 -10.95 -0.97
N ARG A 151 25.24 -10.26 -1.09
CA ARG A 151 25.42 -9.13 -2.03
C ARG A 151 25.02 -9.50 -3.45
N TYR A 152 25.47 -10.63 -3.96
CA TYR A 152 25.18 -11.06 -5.33
C TYR A 152 23.68 -11.35 -5.55
N GLY A 153 23.06 -12.09 -4.64
CA GLY A 153 21.63 -12.35 -4.69
C GLY A 153 20.79 -11.07 -4.58
N PHE A 154 21.22 -10.12 -3.74
CA PHE A 154 20.56 -8.81 -3.63
C PHE A 154 20.62 -8.02 -4.94
N GLU A 155 21.77 -7.93 -5.59
CA GLU A 155 21.93 -7.22 -6.86
C GLU A 155 21.06 -7.83 -7.97
N LEU A 156 20.95 -9.17 -8.01
CA LEU A 156 20.03 -9.84 -8.94
C LEU A 156 18.56 -9.47 -8.68
N CYS A 157 18.14 -9.49 -7.42
CA CYS A 157 16.78 -9.12 -7.05
C CYS A 157 16.48 -7.65 -7.33
N LEU A 158 17.39 -6.74 -6.98
CA LEU A 158 17.26 -5.31 -7.23
C LEU A 158 17.08 -5.01 -8.73
N ASN A 159 17.90 -5.63 -9.60
CA ASN A 159 17.78 -5.43 -11.05
C ASN A 159 16.45 -5.94 -11.61
N ARG A 160 15.92 -7.06 -11.10
CA ARG A 160 14.61 -7.59 -11.48
C ARG A 160 13.49 -6.65 -11.04
N THR A 161 13.52 -6.21 -9.79
CA THR A 161 12.52 -5.31 -9.20
C THR A 161 12.50 -3.96 -9.89
N LEU A 162 13.66 -3.37 -10.20
CA LEU A 162 13.76 -2.13 -10.99
C LEU A 162 13.08 -2.25 -12.35
N SER A 163 13.23 -3.42 -13.00
CA SER A 163 12.60 -3.67 -14.30
C SER A 163 11.07 -3.76 -14.20
N GLN A 164 10.54 -4.22 -13.06
CA GLN A 164 9.10 -4.29 -12.77
C GLN A 164 8.54 -2.90 -12.43
N VAL A 165 9.19 -2.18 -11.51
CA VAL A 165 8.80 -0.84 -11.08
C VAL A 165 8.71 0.15 -12.25
N LYS A 166 9.66 0.08 -13.19
CA LYS A 166 9.62 0.86 -14.44
C LYS A 166 8.36 0.62 -15.29
N ARG A 167 7.75 -0.57 -15.21
CA ARG A 167 6.54 -0.92 -15.98
C ARG A 167 5.25 -0.55 -15.28
N HIS A 168 5.22 -0.65 -13.95
CA HIS A 168 4.01 -0.50 -13.13
C HIS A 168 3.91 0.86 -12.43
N GLN A 169 4.95 1.70 -12.52
CA GLN A 169 5.06 2.99 -11.81
C GLN A 169 5.03 2.85 -10.28
N ASP A 170 5.34 1.67 -9.75
CA ASP A 170 5.49 1.45 -8.33
C ASP A 170 6.69 2.23 -7.79
N MET A 171 6.71 2.43 -6.49
CA MET A 171 7.86 3.04 -5.81
C MET A 171 8.79 1.97 -5.27
N LEU A 172 10.09 2.25 -5.31
CA LEU A 172 11.13 1.38 -4.80
C LEU A 172 12.09 2.16 -3.94
N ALA A 173 12.48 1.60 -2.80
CA ALA A 173 13.53 2.15 -1.96
C ALA A 173 14.54 1.08 -1.54
N VAL A 174 15.78 1.51 -1.44
CA VAL A 174 16.88 0.76 -0.83
C VAL A 174 17.21 1.40 0.52
N ILE A 175 17.22 0.58 1.57
CA ILE A 175 17.54 0.99 2.93
C ILE A 175 18.81 0.24 3.33
N LEU A 176 19.91 0.96 3.52
CA LEU A 176 21.19 0.42 3.93
C LEU A 176 21.38 0.68 5.43
N LEU A 177 21.80 -0.35 6.15
CA LEU A 177 22.04 -0.31 7.59
C LEU A 177 23.45 -0.76 7.90
N ASP A 178 24.09 -0.11 8.87
CA ASP A 178 25.39 -0.48 9.40
C ASP A 178 25.35 -0.43 10.93
N LEU A 179 25.88 -1.47 11.58
CA LEU A 179 25.86 -1.58 13.04
C LEU A 179 26.91 -0.66 13.66
N ASP A 180 26.47 0.25 14.52
CA ASP A 180 27.33 1.24 15.15
C ASP A 180 28.30 0.58 16.14
N ASP A 181 29.60 0.76 15.94
CA ASP A 181 30.70 0.24 16.78
C ASP A 181 30.77 -1.29 16.89
N PHE A 182 30.30 -2.01 15.85
CA PHE A 182 30.39 -3.49 15.82
C PHE A 182 31.85 -3.99 15.99
N LYS A 183 32.81 -3.25 15.46
CA LYS A 183 34.22 -3.58 15.64
C LYS A 183 34.63 -3.56 17.13
N GLY A 184 34.16 -2.55 17.89
CA GLY A 184 34.43 -2.48 19.33
C GLY A 184 33.88 -3.68 20.11
N ILE A 185 32.73 -4.20 19.70
CA ILE A 185 32.16 -5.44 20.26
C ILE A 185 33.05 -6.64 19.95
N ASN A 186 33.50 -6.78 18.69
CA ASN A 186 34.41 -7.86 18.31
C ASN A 186 35.75 -7.78 19.07
N ASP A 187 36.30 -6.59 19.22
CA ASP A 187 37.59 -6.38 19.92
C ASP A 187 37.48 -6.66 21.43
N THR A 188 36.27 -6.47 22.02
CA THR A 188 36.03 -6.64 23.45
C THR A 188 35.55 -8.04 23.82
N LEU A 189 34.59 -8.59 23.07
CA LEU A 189 33.91 -9.87 23.39
C LEU A 189 34.32 -11.02 22.46
N GLY A 190 35.12 -10.74 21.44
CA GLY A 190 35.62 -11.73 20.48
C GLY A 190 34.68 -11.96 19.29
N HIS A 191 35.24 -12.41 18.17
CA HIS A 191 34.53 -12.62 16.91
C HIS A 191 33.37 -13.63 17.01
N GLN A 192 33.45 -14.65 17.91
CA GLN A 192 32.36 -15.61 18.08
C GLN A 192 31.09 -14.93 18.60
N VAL A 193 31.20 -13.98 19.54
CA VAL A 193 30.08 -13.20 20.06
C VAL A 193 29.56 -12.26 19.00
N GLY A 194 30.43 -11.64 18.21
CA GLY A 194 30.05 -10.82 17.06
C GLY A 194 29.26 -11.60 16.00
N ASP A 195 29.64 -12.86 15.72
CA ASP A 195 28.92 -13.72 14.78
C ASP A 195 27.51 -14.05 15.31
N ILE A 196 27.37 -14.34 16.61
CA ILE A 196 26.06 -14.57 17.24
C ILE A 196 25.20 -13.28 17.16
N LEU A 197 25.79 -12.10 17.43
CA LEU A 197 25.10 -10.82 17.32
C LEU A 197 24.58 -10.60 15.88
N LEU A 198 25.39 -10.86 14.86
CA LEU A 198 24.96 -10.72 13.47
C LEU A 198 23.78 -11.62 13.11
N VAL A 199 23.74 -12.85 13.64
CA VAL A 199 22.60 -13.77 13.45
C VAL A 199 21.35 -13.24 14.16
N GLU A 200 21.48 -12.77 15.40
CA GLU A 200 20.34 -12.20 16.13
C GLU A 200 19.82 -10.90 15.50
N VAL A 201 20.70 -10.04 15.00
CA VAL A 201 20.32 -8.85 14.22
C VAL A 201 19.56 -9.27 12.96
N ALA A 202 20.06 -10.25 12.21
CA ALA A 202 19.39 -10.76 11.02
C ALA A 202 17.98 -11.28 11.33
N ASN A 203 17.81 -12.01 12.43
CA ASN A 203 16.52 -12.53 12.88
C ASN A 203 15.54 -11.39 13.25
N ARG A 204 15.97 -10.41 14.04
CA ARG A 204 15.13 -9.27 14.44
C ARG A 204 14.74 -8.39 13.27
N LEU A 205 15.67 -8.09 12.36
CA LEU A 205 15.39 -7.31 11.16
C LEU A 205 14.41 -8.05 10.25
N SER A 206 14.58 -9.37 10.06
CA SER A 206 13.64 -10.16 9.26
C SER A 206 12.23 -10.17 9.86
N ALA A 207 12.11 -10.27 11.19
CA ALA A 207 10.82 -10.21 11.88
C ALA A 207 10.14 -8.83 11.80
N ALA A 208 10.90 -7.75 11.60
CA ALA A 208 10.40 -6.39 11.42
C ALA A 208 9.90 -6.11 9.99
N LEU A 209 10.12 -7.02 9.04
CA LEU A 209 9.76 -6.87 7.63
C LEU A 209 8.51 -7.68 7.27
N ARG A 210 7.80 -7.29 6.22
CA ARG A 210 6.66 -8.02 5.67
C ARG A 210 7.10 -9.05 4.62
N GLU A 211 6.25 -10.00 4.25
CA GLU A 211 6.51 -11.07 3.26
C GLU A 211 6.79 -10.46 1.88
N GLY A 212 6.90 -9.43 1.49
CA GLY A 212 7.29 -8.87 0.18
C GLY A 212 8.60 -8.10 0.22
N ASP A 213 9.09 -7.80 1.42
CA ASP A 213 10.34 -7.07 1.60
C ASP A 213 11.53 -8.03 1.52
N LEU A 214 12.61 -7.61 0.87
CA LEU A 214 13.83 -8.41 0.78
C LEU A 214 14.88 -7.84 1.72
N ILE A 215 15.48 -8.69 2.55
CA ILE A 215 16.65 -8.35 3.36
C ILE A 215 17.87 -9.15 2.93
N ALA A 216 19.03 -8.49 2.92
CA ALA A 216 20.31 -9.09 2.58
C ALA A 216 21.42 -8.58 3.51
N ARG A 217 22.50 -9.35 3.60
CA ARG A 217 23.76 -8.94 4.23
C ARG A 217 24.81 -8.74 3.17
N LEU A 218 25.37 -7.53 3.08
CA LEU A 218 26.36 -7.20 2.05
C LEU A 218 27.79 -7.64 2.43
N GLY A 219 28.06 -7.80 3.71
CA GLY A 219 29.32 -8.23 4.29
C GLY A 219 29.61 -7.47 5.58
N GLY A 220 30.47 -8.02 6.45
CA GLY A 220 30.76 -7.40 7.75
C GLY A 220 29.51 -7.15 8.58
N ASP A 221 29.28 -5.91 8.95
CA ASP A 221 28.15 -5.37 9.72
C ASP A 221 27.10 -4.64 8.89
N GLU A 222 27.17 -4.76 7.54
CA GLU A 222 26.28 -4.08 6.61
C GLU A 222 25.07 -4.97 6.20
N PHE A 223 23.87 -4.45 6.41
CA PHE A 223 22.62 -5.03 5.96
C PHE A 223 21.93 -4.10 4.97
N VAL A 224 21.16 -4.68 4.04
CA VAL A 224 20.39 -3.90 3.07
C VAL A 224 18.98 -4.47 2.94
N VAL A 225 18.01 -3.58 2.83
CA VAL A 225 16.61 -3.93 2.63
C VAL A 225 16.12 -3.30 1.33
N LEU A 226 15.43 -4.08 0.51
CA LEU A 226 14.74 -3.65 -0.69
C LEU A 226 13.24 -3.69 -0.44
N VAL A 227 12.58 -2.56 -0.61
CA VAL A 227 11.14 -2.42 -0.36
C VAL A 227 10.46 -1.77 -1.56
N THR A 228 9.23 -2.22 -1.84
CA THR A 228 8.39 -1.68 -2.92
C THR A 228 7.00 -1.38 -2.40
N GLU A 229 6.37 -0.33 -2.96
CA GLU A 229 4.99 0.06 -2.63
C GLU A 229 4.34 0.77 -3.83
N SER A 230 3.04 0.56 -4.03
CA SER A 230 2.30 1.18 -5.14
C SER A 230 1.58 2.48 -4.76
N GLU A 231 1.17 2.65 -3.50
CA GLU A 231 0.25 3.73 -3.12
C GLU A 231 0.85 4.75 -2.13
N ASN A 232 1.80 4.35 -1.29
CA ASN A 232 2.33 5.22 -0.23
C ASN A 232 3.79 5.63 -0.47
N ARG A 233 4.03 6.86 -0.95
CA ARG A 233 5.39 7.39 -1.16
C ARG A 233 6.22 7.59 0.12
N TYR A 234 5.62 7.49 1.30
CA TYR A 234 6.30 7.65 2.60
C TYR A 234 6.68 6.34 3.26
N PHE A 235 6.36 5.22 2.63
CA PHE A 235 6.65 3.87 3.15
C PHE A 235 8.12 3.64 3.54
N PRO A 236 9.16 4.23 2.89
CA PRO A 236 10.54 3.92 3.25
C PRO A 236 10.88 4.31 4.69
N MET A 237 10.32 5.44 5.17
CA MET A 237 10.53 5.87 6.55
C MET A 237 9.81 4.97 7.56
N ALA A 238 8.60 4.54 7.24
CA ALA A 238 7.86 3.62 8.11
C ALA A 238 8.61 2.30 8.30
N VAL A 239 9.20 1.78 7.22
CA VAL A 239 10.05 0.58 7.27
C VAL A 239 11.33 0.87 8.07
N ALA A 240 12.04 1.96 7.77
CA ALA A 240 13.28 2.32 8.47
C ALA A 240 13.05 2.51 9.98
N ASN A 241 11.95 3.14 10.40
CA ASN A 241 11.58 3.26 11.81
C ASN A 241 11.31 1.89 12.47
N ARG A 242 10.66 0.94 11.77
CA ARG A 242 10.49 -0.42 12.30
C ARG A 242 11.83 -1.13 12.46
N LEU A 243 12.73 -0.98 11.49
CA LEU A 243 14.08 -1.54 11.55
C LEU A 243 14.89 -0.92 12.70
N GLN A 244 14.80 0.39 12.91
CA GLN A 244 15.48 1.09 14.00
C GLN A 244 14.98 0.62 15.37
N ARG A 245 13.66 0.41 15.55
CA ARG A 245 13.09 -0.12 16.79
C ARG A 245 13.61 -1.51 17.15
N ALA A 246 14.05 -2.32 16.18
CA ALA A 246 14.66 -3.61 16.45
C ALA A 246 15.96 -3.51 17.28
N PHE A 247 16.54 -2.32 17.39
CA PHE A 247 17.75 -2.03 18.17
C PHE A 247 17.48 -1.37 19.53
N GLU A 248 16.23 -1.08 19.87
CA GLU A 248 15.88 -0.43 21.15
C GLU A 248 16.09 -1.39 22.35
N GLU A 249 15.93 -2.70 22.13
CA GLU A 249 16.13 -3.71 23.16
C GLU A 249 17.51 -4.38 23.03
N PRO A 250 18.19 -4.69 24.14
CA PRO A 250 19.46 -5.40 24.12
C PRO A 250 19.38 -6.73 23.39
N PHE A 251 20.48 -7.16 22.82
CA PHE A 251 20.64 -8.48 22.21
C PHE A 251 21.21 -9.46 23.23
N PRO A 252 20.48 -10.55 23.59
CA PRO A 252 20.95 -11.56 24.51
C PRO A 252 22.00 -12.46 23.83
N LEU A 253 23.26 -12.35 24.20
CA LEU A 253 24.37 -13.09 23.62
C LEU A 253 25.02 -14.01 24.66
N GLY A 254 24.29 -15.04 25.08
CA GLY A 254 24.72 -15.95 26.14
C GLY A 254 24.70 -15.30 27.52
N GLU A 255 25.87 -15.01 28.11
CA GLU A 255 26.01 -14.35 29.42
C GLU A 255 26.03 -12.79 29.29
N HIS A 256 25.98 -12.26 28.09
CA HIS A 256 26.10 -10.83 27.83
C HIS A 256 24.82 -10.27 27.18
N ASP A 257 24.33 -9.13 27.67
CA ASP A 257 23.30 -8.34 27.02
C ASP A 257 23.99 -7.15 26.34
N VAL A 258 23.94 -7.12 25.00
CA VAL A 258 24.62 -6.08 24.21
C VAL A 258 23.59 -5.12 23.64
N LEU A 259 23.71 -3.84 23.96
CA LEU A 259 22.96 -2.76 23.30
C LEU A 259 23.81 -2.16 22.19
N ILE A 260 23.30 -2.19 20.98
CA ILE A 260 23.94 -1.64 19.78
C ILE A 260 22.92 -0.85 18.96
N GLY A 261 23.35 0.26 18.37
CA GLY A 261 22.55 1.03 17.41
C GLY A 261 22.87 0.67 15.98
N ALA A 262 22.10 1.23 15.05
CA ALA A 262 22.36 1.14 13.63
C ALA A 262 22.21 2.51 12.94
N SER A 263 23.16 2.83 12.07
CA SER A 263 23.08 3.98 11.18
C SER A 263 22.40 3.55 9.88
N ILE A 264 21.31 4.26 9.51
CA ILE A 264 20.41 3.87 8.41
C ILE A 264 20.43 4.93 7.32
N GLY A 265 20.68 4.51 6.07
CA GLY A 265 20.62 5.35 4.88
C GLY A 265 19.51 4.89 3.93
N ILE A 266 18.72 5.82 3.42
CA ILE A 266 17.59 5.53 2.52
C ILE A 266 17.83 6.22 1.18
N ALA A 267 17.72 5.47 0.09
CA ALA A 267 17.62 5.97 -1.27
C ALA A 267 16.33 5.49 -1.93
N VAL A 268 15.63 6.41 -2.58
CA VAL A 268 14.38 6.13 -3.30
C VAL A 268 14.65 6.21 -4.79
N TYR A 269 14.14 5.25 -5.54
CA TYR A 269 14.16 5.27 -7.00
C TYR A 269 13.44 6.50 -7.54
N SER A 270 14.09 7.21 -8.45
CA SER A 270 13.55 8.41 -9.11
C SER A 270 14.21 8.60 -10.47
N ASP A 271 13.75 9.57 -11.25
CA ASP A 271 14.35 9.89 -12.56
C ASP A 271 15.83 10.26 -12.47
N SER A 272 16.29 10.80 -11.33
CA SER A 272 17.66 11.17 -11.07
C SER A 272 18.53 10.05 -10.48
N VAL A 273 17.91 8.96 -10.01
CA VAL A 273 18.57 7.77 -9.42
C VAL A 273 17.92 6.54 -10.02
N CYS A 274 18.41 6.13 -11.20
CA CYS A 274 17.68 5.23 -12.10
C CYS A 274 18.32 3.86 -12.34
N ASP A 275 19.49 3.57 -11.77
CA ASP A 275 20.11 2.25 -11.83
C ASP A 275 20.43 1.66 -10.46
N SER A 276 20.67 0.34 -10.41
CA SER A 276 20.91 -0.40 -9.17
C SER A 276 22.19 0.03 -8.44
N SER A 277 23.24 0.34 -9.18
CA SER A 277 24.53 0.76 -8.62
C SER A 277 24.43 2.15 -8.00
N GLU A 278 23.70 3.06 -8.66
CA GLU A 278 23.48 4.41 -8.18
C GLU A 278 22.58 4.43 -6.94
N LEU A 279 21.53 3.61 -6.89
CA LEU A 279 20.67 3.46 -5.71
C LEU A 279 21.47 3.03 -4.47
N LEU A 280 22.30 2.00 -4.61
CA LEU A 280 23.14 1.53 -3.51
C LEU A 280 24.13 2.62 -3.07
N LYS A 281 24.76 3.32 -4.01
CA LYS A 281 25.68 4.43 -3.72
C LYS A 281 24.98 5.58 -2.99
N CYS A 282 23.77 5.93 -3.40
CA CYS A 282 22.98 6.97 -2.75
C CYS A 282 22.58 6.57 -1.31
N ALA A 283 22.19 5.32 -1.09
CA ALA A 283 21.90 4.80 0.23
C ALA A 283 23.15 4.81 1.14
N ASP A 284 24.32 4.43 0.60
CA ASP A 284 25.60 4.48 1.32
C ASP A 284 25.99 5.91 1.73
N ILE A 285 25.85 6.89 0.84
CA ILE A 285 26.07 8.30 1.16
C ILE A 285 25.16 8.77 2.30
N ALA A 286 23.89 8.38 2.27
CA ALA A 286 22.93 8.70 3.32
C ALA A 286 23.30 8.04 4.66
N MET A 287 23.64 6.76 4.65
CA MET A 287 24.10 6.01 5.82
C MET A 287 25.38 6.61 6.42
N TYR A 288 26.34 6.99 5.58
CA TYR A 288 27.55 7.67 6.04
C TYR A 288 27.26 9.02 6.70
N ARG A 289 26.27 9.78 6.21
CA ARG A 289 25.79 10.99 6.88
C ARG A 289 25.18 10.67 8.25
N ALA A 290 24.39 9.59 8.36
CA ALA A 290 23.85 9.13 9.64
C ALA A 290 24.97 8.88 10.65
N LYS A 291 26.04 8.19 10.25
CA LYS A 291 27.23 7.98 11.10
C LYS A 291 27.91 9.29 11.55
N LYS A 292 27.99 10.28 10.66
CA LYS A 292 28.64 11.59 10.98
C LYS A 292 27.83 12.48 11.89
N VAL A 293 26.51 12.48 11.78
CA VAL A 293 25.62 13.41 12.51
C VAL A 293 25.33 12.92 13.95
N GLY A 294 25.75 11.68 14.31
CA GLY A 294 25.60 11.19 15.70
C GLY A 294 25.30 9.72 15.85
N ARG A 295 25.32 8.93 14.77
CA ARG A 295 24.97 7.50 14.73
C ARG A 295 23.54 7.20 15.19
N ASN A 296 23.12 5.96 15.16
CA ASN A 296 21.79 5.47 15.57
C ASN A 296 20.65 6.33 15.04
N GLN A 297 20.67 6.68 13.76
CA GLN A 297 19.69 7.55 13.12
C GLN A 297 19.47 7.20 11.66
N ILE A 298 18.38 7.72 11.11
CA ILE A 298 17.96 7.55 9.73
C ILE A 298 18.27 8.81 8.93
N GLN A 299 18.88 8.66 7.75
CA GLN A 299 19.11 9.73 6.80
C GLN A 299 18.61 9.36 5.41
N PHE A 300 18.02 10.33 4.71
CA PHE A 300 17.68 10.19 3.30
C PHE A 300 18.80 10.75 2.42
N TYR A 301 18.95 10.15 1.23
CA TYR A 301 19.85 10.69 0.22
C TYR A 301 19.38 12.09 -0.26
N SER A 302 18.06 12.28 -0.48
CA SER A 302 17.49 13.57 -0.83
C SER A 302 17.07 14.35 0.43
N GLU A 303 17.64 15.55 0.62
CA GLU A 303 17.28 16.46 1.72
C GLU A 303 15.82 16.93 1.65
N GLU A 304 15.30 17.08 0.42
CA GLU A 304 13.92 17.51 0.16
C GLU A 304 12.91 16.44 0.61
N LEU A 305 13.12 15.20 0.17
CA LEU A 305 12.30 14.06 0.60
C LEU A 305 12.40 13.82 2.11
N ALA A 306 13.60 13.99 2.68
CA ALA A 306 13.80 13.88 4.11
C ALA A 306 12.98 14.92 4.89
N ARG A 307 12.90 16.16 4.38
CA ARG A 307 12.05 17.23 4.98
C ARG A 307 10.58 16.89 4.90
N GLU A 308 10.07 16.47 3.75
CA GLU A 308 8.67 16.06 3.58
C GLU A 308 8.29 14.93 4.55
N VAL A 309 9.12 13.90 4.62
CA VAL A 309 8.86 12.75 5.51
C VAL A 309 8.88 13.16 6.99
N ARG A 310 9.87 13.96 7.39
CA ARG A 310 9.92 14.48 8.78
C ARG A 310 8.70 15.34 9.10
N PHE A 311 8.30 16.24 8.19
CA PHE A 311 7.10 17.05 8.34
C PHE A 311 5.87 16.16 8.52
N ARG A 312 5.63 15.20 7.61
CA ARG A 312 4.47 14.28 7.70
C ARG A 312 4.43 13.53 9.04
N ASN A 313 5.56 12.96 9.48
CA ASN A 313 5.61 12.24 10.76
C ASN A 313 5.26 13.17 11.96
N ARG A 314 5.75 14.41 11.95
CA ARG A 314 5.38 15.38 13.02
C ARG A 314 3.89 15.66 13.02
N ILE A 315 3.31 15.88 11.82
CA ILE A 315 1.88 16.11 11.66
C ILE A 315 1.07 14.90 12.17
N GLU A 316 1.41 13.69 11.78
CA GLU A 316 0.73 12.48 12.24
C GLU A 316 0.78 12.31 13.76
N MET A 317 1.97 12.49 14.35
CA MET A 317 2.12 12.41 15.81
C MET A 317 1.38 13.54 16.54
N GLY A 318 1.42 14.76 16.02
CA GLY A 318 0.75 15.92 16.59
C GLY A 318 -0.78 15.81 16.57
N LEU A 319 -1.34 15.35 15.46
CA LEU A 319 -2.80 15.20 15.27
C LEU A 319 -3.46 14.36 16.36
N ARG A 320 -2.80 13.29 16.84
CA ARG A 320 -3.33 12.41 17.89
C ARG A 320 -3.61 13.13 19.24
N THR A 321 -2.98 14.27 19.46
CA THR A 321 -3.11 15.04 20.71
C THR A 321 -3.58 16.48 20.51
N ALA A 322 -3.73 16.93 19.26
CA ALA A 322 -4.05 18.32 18.92
C ALA A 322 -5.40 18.79 19.49
N LEU A 323 -6.43 17.92 19.50
CA LEU A 323 -7.73 18.20 20.10
C LEU A 323 -7.63 18.36 21.61
N GLU A 324 -6.92 17.46 22.30
CA GLU A 324 -6.75 17.50 23.77
C GLU A 324 -5.95 18.73 24.22
N ARG A 325 -4.99 19.17 23.38
CA ARG A 325 -4.13 20.33 23.66
C ARG A 325 -4.71 21.66 23.23
N ASP A 326 -5.94 21.67 22.72
CA ASP A 326 -6.60 22.88 22.19
C ASP A 326 -5.70 23.61 21.16
N GLU A 327 -5.16 22.87 20.20
CA GLU A 327 -4.28 23.43 19.17
C GLU A 327 -5.05 23.84 17.90
N PHE A 328 -6.27 23.36 17.69
CA PHE A 328 -7.10 23.76 16.58
C PHE A 328 -7.75 25.13 16.79
N ARG A 329 -7.94 25.85 15.69
CA ARG A 329 -8.59 27.16 15.63
C ARG A 329 -9.57 27.19 14.46
N VAL A 330 -10.68 27.88 14.62
CA VAL A 330 -11.61 28.17 13.52
C VAL A 330 -11.43 29.63 13.12
N PHE A 331 -11.12 29.84 11.86
CA PHE A 331 -11.07 31.15 11.23
C PHE A 331 -12.36 31.34 10.43
N TYR A 332 -12.74 32.59 10.18
CA TYR A 332 -13.97 32.91 9.46
C TYR A 332 -13.68 33.81 8.28
N GLN A 333 -14.36 33.51 7.15
CA GLN A 333 -14.32 34.34 5.96
C GLN A 333 -15.73 34.70 5.54
N GLY A 334 -16.00 35.99 5.30
CA GLY A 334 -17.33 36.50 4.97
C GLY A 334 -17.79 36.15 3.57
N LYS A 335 -19.09 35.85 3.44
CA LYS A 335 -19.85 35.74 2.19
C LYS A 335 -20.73 36.99 2.05
N PHE A 336 -20.55 37.74 0.97
CA PHE A 336 -21.18 39.06 0.78
C PHE A 336 -22.17 39.01 -0.35
N ASP A 337 -23.32 39.70 -0.18
CA ASP A 337 -24.27 39.90 -1.27
C ASP A 337 -23.62 40.64 -2.41
N ALA A 338 -23.77 40.13 -3.62
CA ALA A 338 -23.09 40.69 -4.79
C ALA A 338 -23.55 42.11 -5.14
N ILE A 339 -24.80 42.49 -4.81
CA ILE A 339 -25.41 43.79 -5.18
C ILE A 339 -25.26 44.81 -4.05
N SER A 340 -25.69 44.44 -2.83
CA SER A 340 -25.69 45.37 -1.70
C SER A 340 -24.31 45.44 -1.00
N GLY A 341 -23.46 44.41 -1.13
CA GLY A 341 -22.21 44.28 -0.40
C GLY A 341 -22.39 43.92 1.07
N GLU A 342 -23.62 43.60 1.50
CA GLU A 342 -23.89 43.20 2.87
C GLU A 342 -23.33 41.82 3.20
N LEU A 343 -22.85 41.63 4.42
CA LEU A 343 -22.47 40.33 4.95
C LEU A 343 -23.73 39.50 5.20
N LEU A 344 -23.87 38.34 4.54
CA LEU A 344 -25.00 37.43 4.68
C LEU A 344 -24.63 36.13 5.39
N GLY A 345 -23.38 35.76 5.38
CA GLY A 345 -22.88 34.53 6.01
C GLY A 345 -21.37 34.50 6.09
N MET A 346 -20.85 33.40 6.55
CA MET A 346 -19.42 33.18 6.64
C MET A 346 -19.09 31.72 6.48
N GLU A 347 -17.88 31.45 6.03
CA GLU A 347 -17.29 30.11 6.01
C GLU A 347 -16.36 29.91 7.22
N ALA A 348 -16.52 28.80 7.91
CA ALA A 348 -15.69 28.37 9.02
C ALA A 348 -14.53 27.52 8.51
N LEU A 349 -13.33 28.03 8.63
CA LEU A 349 -12.12 27.46 8.06
C LEU A 349 -11.20 26.97 9.17
N LEU A 350 -10.99 25.66 9.24
CA LEU A 350 -10.08 25.03 10.20
C LEU A 350 -8.64 25.53 10.00
N ARG A 351 -7.94 25.75 11.11
CA ARG A 351 -6.50 26.01 11.16
C ARG A 351 -5.92 25.21 12.33
N TRP A 352 -4.68 24.79 12.20
CA TRP A 352 -3.97 24.13 13.28
C TRP A 352 -2.77 24.98 13.73
N GLN A 353 -2.79 25.42 14.97
CA GLN A 353 -1.70 26.13 15.62
C GLN A 353 -0.68 25.09 16.11
N HIS A 354 0.14 24.58 15.16
CA HIS A 354 1.14 23.56 15.49
C HIS A 354 2.29 24.17 16.30
N PRO A 355 2.78 23.49 17.37
CA PRO A 355 3.79 24.05 18.26
C PRO A 355 5.12 24.42 17.57
N GLU A 356 5.52 23.64 16.58
CA GLU A 356 6.80 23.82 15.87
C GLU A 356 6.64 24.49 14.49
N ASP A 357 5.60 24.11 13.75
CA ASP A 357 5.41 24.53 12.35
C ASP A 357 4.50 25.77 12.22
N GLY A 358 4.00 26.32 13.35
CA GLY A 358 3.16 27.52 13.36
C GLY A 358 1.73 27.27 12.91
N LEU A 359 1.10 28.25 12.24
CA LEU A 359 -0.28 28.15 11.79
C LEU A 359 -0.37 27.37 10.47
N LEU A 360 -0.91 26.18 10.52
CA LEU A 360 -1.06 25.29 9.38
C LEU A 360 -2.45 25.40 8.74
N ALA A 361 -2.48 25.40 7.42
CA ALA A 361 -3.71 25.33 6.63
C ALA A 361 -4.19 23.85 6.50
N PRO A 362 -5.49 23.62 6.28
CA PRO A 362 -6.10 22.30 6.19
C PRO A 362 -5.40 21.36 5.21
N ASP A 363 -5.02 21.83 4.03
CA ASP A 363 -4.39 21.06 2.96
C ASP A 363 -3.10 20.34 3.40
N SER A 364 -2.42 20.89 4.42
CA SER A 364 -1.18 20.33 4.93
C SER A 364 -1.36 19.17 5.92
N PHE A 365 -2.54 19.02 6.54
CA PHE A 365 -2.75 18.02 7.59
C PHE A 365 -4.05 17.22 7.48
N LEU A 366 -5.12 17.72 6.81
CA LEU A 366 -6.38 16.97 6.68
C LEU A 366 -6.22 15.65 5.93
N PRO A 367 -5.46 15.56 4.84
CA PRO A 367 -5.23 14.27 4.18
C PRO A 367 -4.61 13.23 5.12
N ILE A 368 -3.71 13.67 6.01
CA ILE A 368 -3.09 12.80 7.00
C ILE A 368 -4.11 12.42 8.10
N ALA A 369 -4.96 13.37 8.53
CA ALA A 369 -6.02 13.10 9.47
C ALA A 369 -7.03 12.07 8.94
N GLU A 370 -7.36 12.10 7.66
CA GLU A 370 -8.22 11.12 6.99
C GLU A 370 -7.59 9.72 7.00
N GLU A 371 -6.32 9.59 6.61
CA GLU A 371 -5.60 8.32 6.61
C GLU A 371 -5.51 7.66 7.99
N ILE A 372 -5.38 8.46 9.06
CA ILE A 372 -5.32 7.95 10.45
C ILE A 372 -6.67 7.90 11.15
N GLY A 373 -7.76 8.26 10.45
CA GLY A 373 -9.14 8.14 10.93
C GLY A 373 -9.57 9.19 11.94
N LEU A 374 -8.89 10.35 12.06
CA LEU A 374 -9.21 11.42 12.99
C LEU A 374 -10.11 12.52 12.41
N VAL A 375 -10.43 12.46 11.12
CA VAL A 375 -11.22 13.50 10.45
C VAL A 375 -12.62 13.68 11.05
N ASP A 376 -13.23 12.62 11.57
CA ASP A 376 -14.56 12.65 12.17
C ASP A 376 -14.57 13.47 13.46
N GLU A 377 -13.61 13.22 14.34
CA GLU A 377 -13.47 13.94 15.63
C GLU A 377 -13.16 15.41 15.41
N ILE A 378 -12.26 15.70 14.45
CA ILE A 378 -11.91 17.07 14.05
C ILE A 378 -13.13 17.78 13.46
N GLY A 379 -13.87 17.14 12.55
CA GLY A 379 -15.05 17.71 11.90
C GLY A 379 -16.18 17.98 12.89
N GLU A 380 -16.44 17.08 13.82
CA GLU A 380 -17.42 17.31 14.90
C GLU A 380 -17.01 18.52 15.75
N TRP A 381 -15.73 18.63 16.11
CA TRP A 381 -15.21 19.75 16.86
C TRP A 381 -15.39 21.09 16.11
N VAL A 382 -15.03 21.12 14.81
CA VAL A 382 -15.20 22.31 13.94
C VAL A 382 -16.66 22.72 13.89
N LEU A 383 -17.56 21.77 13.63
CA LEU A 383 -18.99 22.00 13.54
C LEU A 383 -19.54 22.61 14.84
N ALA A 384 -19.16 22.05 16.00
CA ALA A 384 -19.59 22.55 17.29
C ALA A 384 -19.06 23.97 17.56
N GLN A 385 -17.78 24.23 17.27
CA GLN A 385 -17.18 25.57 17.43
C GLN A 385 -17.81 26.62 16.53
N ALA A 386 -17.99 26.28 15.24
CA ALA A 386 -18.61 27.17 14.26
C ALA A 386 -20.04 27.53 14.65
N CYS A 387 -20.86 26.54 15.01
CA CYS A 387 -22.23 26.76 15.45
C CYS A 387 -22.30 27.60 16.75
N ALA A 388 -21.49 27.28 17.73
CA ALA A 388 -21.47 28.00 19.00
C ALA A 388 -21.03 29.47 18.84
N GLN A 389 -20.03 29.72 17.99
CA GLN A 389 -19.59 31.10 17.74
C GLN A 389 -20.64 31.89 16.97
N THR A 390 -21.32 31.26 15.99
CA THR A 390 -22.40 31.89 15.23
C THR A 390 -23.55 32.30 16.14
N VAL A 391 -23.95 31.45 17.10
CA VAL A 391 -25.01 31.80 18.08
C VAL A 391 -24.62 33.02 18.91
N LYS A 392 -23.35 33.18 19.33
CA LYS A 392 -22.88 34.38 20.02
C LYS A 392 -23.07 35.63 19.16
N TRP A 393 -22.70 35.58 17.89
CA TRP A 393 -22.87 36.72 16.99
C TRP A 393 -24.33 37.02 16.66
N LEU A 394 -25.17 35.98 16.49
CA LEU A 394 -26.62 36.17 16.32
C LEU A 394 -27.27 36.85 17.56
N ALA A 395 -26.85 36.51 18.77
CA ALA A 395 -27.33 37.18 19.98
C ALA A 395 -26.97 38.66 19.97
N MET A 396 -25.79 39.03 19.46
CA MET A 396 -25.40 40.44 19.32
C MET A 396 -26.22 41.13 18.22
N LEU A 397 -26.52 40.47 17.11
CA LEU A 397 -27.24 41.04 15.97
C LEU A 397 -28.77 41.03 16.15
N THR A 398 -29.31 40.39 17.16
CA THR A 398 -30.75 40.34 17.43
C THR A 398 -31.41 41.74 17.49
N PRO A 399 -30.80 42.78 18.09
CA PRO A 399 -31.41 44.11 18.13
C PRO A 399 -31.61 44.75 16.78
N VAL A 400 -30.76 44.42 15.79
CA VAL A 400 -30.82 44.97 14.44
C VAL A 400 -31.54 44.03 13.47
N GLY A 401 -32.04 42.88 13.91
CA GLY A 401 -32.82 41.94 13.09
C GLY A 401 -32.02 41.23 12.01
N LYS A 402 -30.69 41.30 12.02
CA LYS A 402 -29.84 40.65 11.02
C LYS A 402 -29.55 39.18 11.40
N GLN A 403 -29.48 38.33 10.41
CA GLN A 403 -29.12 36.92 10.57
C GLN A 403 -27.87 36.61 9.73
N LEU A 404 -27.06 35.69 10.20
CA LEU A 404 -25.86 35.23 9.50
C LEU A 404 -25.86 33.70 9.43
N SER A 405 -25.60 33.15 8.25
CA SER A 405 -25.35 31.71 8.08
C SER A 405 -23.87 31.39 8.31
N VAL A 406 -23.61 30.14 8.73
CA VAL A 406 -22.25 29.61 8.81
C VAL A 406 -22.14 28.37 7.96
N ALA A 407 -21.12 28.35 7.09
CA ALA A 407 -20.78 27.21 6.26
C ALA A 407 -19.62 26.42 6.90
N VAL A 408 -19.73 25.09 6.87
CA VAL A 408 -18.74 24.16 7.39
C VAL A 408 -18.45 23.09 6.35
N ASN A 409 -17.18 22.87 6.05
CA ASN A 409 -16.72 21.86 5.13
C ASN A 409 -16.91 20.45 5.70
N LEU A 410 -17.40 19.51 4.86
CA LEU A 410 -17.50 18.08 5.17
C LEU A 410 -16.57 17.28 4.27
N SER A 411 -15.81 16.37 4.87
CA SER A 411 -15.03 15.39 4.13
C SER A 411 -15.91 14.29 3.53
N PRO A 412 -15.56 13.74 2.35
CA PRO A 412 -16.27 12.61 1.75
C PRO A 412 -16.45 11.43 2.70
N SER A 413 -15.44 11.12 3.49
CA SER A 413 -15.48 10.00 4.47
C SER A 413 -16.50 10.20 5.60
N GLN A 414 -16.80 11.44 5.96
CA GLN A 414 -17.81 11.75 6.99
C GLN A 414 -19.23 11.54 6.50
N ILE A 415 -19.49 11.80 5.22
CA ILE A 415 -20.82 11.81 4.65
C ILE A 415 -21.40 10.38 4.57
N ILE A 416 -20.56 9.38 4.29
CA ILE A 416 -20.96 7.97 4.13
C ILE A 416 -21.37 7.34 5.47
N ARG A 417 -21.04 7.97 6.62
CA ARG A 417 -21.31 7.39 7.94
C ARG A 417 -22.71 7.75 8.46
N GLU A 418 -23.44 6.77 8.91
CA GLU A 418 -24.77 6.95 9.56
C GLU A 418 -24.71 7.89 10.79
N THR A 419 -23.53 8.07 11.37
CA THR A 419 -23.28 8.92 12.54
C THR A 419 -23.40 10.41 12.25
N LEU A 420 -23.19 10.87 11.00
CA LEU A 420 -23.24 12.28 10.62
C LEU A 420 -24.56 12.95 11.01
N TYR A 421 -25.70 12.33 10.68
CA TYR A 421 -27.02 12.84 11.05
C TYR A 421 -27.16 13.06 12.55
N GLN A 422 -26.74 12.09 13.35
CA GLN A 422 -26.82 12.18 14.82
C GLN A 422 -25.91 13.27 15.37
N THR A 423 -24.72 13.42 14.82
CA THR A 423 -23.77 14.48 15.19
C THR A 423 -24.34 15.86 14.91
N ILE A 424 -24.92 16.10 13.70
CA ILE A 424 -25.54 17.37 13.37
C ILE A 424 -26.71 17.68 14.32
N VAL A 425 -27.61 16.74 14.55
CA VAL A 425 -28.75 16.92 15.48
C VAL A 425 -28.24 17.28 16.89
N ARG A 426 -27.25 16.58 17.38
CA ARG A 426 -26.64 16.83 18.70
C ARG A 426 -26.04 18.22 18.78
N VAL A 427 -25.23 18.62 17.78
CA VAL A 427 -24.58 19.93 17.78
C VAL A 427 -25.61 21.06 17.71
N LEU A 428 -26.63 20.98 16.83
CA LEU A 428 -27.69 21.98 16.74
C LEU A 428 -28.47 22.09 18.06
N GLN A 429 -28.78 20.99 18.73
CA GLN A 429 -29.45 20.99 20.04
C GLN A 429 -28.58 21.60 21.14
N GLN A 430 -27.28 21.30 21.17
CA GLN A 430 -26.35 21.79 22.16
C GLN A 430 -26.07 23.30 22.03
N THR A 431 -25.91 23.75 20.78
CA THR A 431 -25.57 25.16 20.52
C THR A 431 -26.78 26.07 20.43
N GLY A 432 -27.95 25.52 20.05
CA GLY A 432 -29.16 26.30 19.82
C GLY A 432 -29.17 27.05 18.49
N LEU A 433 -28.27 26.73 17.56
CA LEU A 433 -28.26 27.34 16.20
C LEU A 433 -29.49 26.86 15.43
N PRO A 434 -30.28 27.78 14.82
CA PRO A 434 -31.32 27.40 13.88
C PRO A 434 -30.72 26.61 12.70
N ALA A 435 -31.28 25.45 12.39
CA ALA A 435 -30.76 24.58 11.32
C ALA A 435 -30.64 25.29 9.96
N SER A 436 -31.55 26.23 9.68
CA SER A 436 -31.55 27.04 8.43
C SER A 436 -30.36 28.00 8.29
N LEU A 437 -29.61 28.22 9.35
CA LEU A 437 -28.40 29.04 9.36
C LEU A 437 -27.10 28.21 9.33
N LEU A 438 -27.22 26.87 9.33
CA LEU A 438 -26.10 25.96 9.08
C LEU A 438 -26.07 25.58 7.60
N GLU A 439 -24.94 25.82 6.95
CA GLU A 439 -24.62 25.38 5.61
C GLU A 439 -23.53 24.30 5.69
N LEU A 440 -23.69 23.20 4.97
CA LEU A 440 -22.69 22.11 4.90
C LEU A 440 -22.14 22.06 3.48
N GLU A 441 -20.82 22.21 3.34
CA GLU A 441 -20.12 22.25 2.07
C GLU A 441 -19.59 20.87 1.70
N LEU A 442 -19.89 20.42 0.47
CA LEU A 442 -19.54 19.13 -0.10
C LEU A 442 -18.73 19.36 -1.36
N THR A 443 -17.60 18.70 -1.51
CA THR A 443 -16.86 18.75 -2.79
C THR A 443 -17.56 17.94 -3.87
N GLU A 444 -17.36 18.33 -5.12
CA GLU A 444 -17.91 17.64 -6.29
C GLU A 444 -17.58 16.13 -6.29
N ASN A 445 -16.36 15.77 -5.93
CA ASN A 445 -15.91 14.38 -5.89
C ASN A 445 -16.64 13.52 -4.83
N ALA A 446 -17.10 14.11 -3.75
CA ALA A 446 -17.84 13.42 -2.70
C ALA A 446 -19.20 12.86 -3.19
N LEU A 447 -19.75 13.38 -4.28
CA LEU A 447 -21.05 12.98 -4.83
C LEU A 447 -20.96 11.81 -5.83
N ILE A 448 -19.77 11.35 -6.18
CA ILE A 448 -19.55 10.32 -7.22
C ILE A 448 -19.70 8.91 -6.63
N GLU A 449 -19.32 8.70 -5.37
CA GLU A 449 -19.37 7.40 -4.70
C GLU A 449 -20.77 7.14 -4.11
N GLU A 450 -21.43 6.04 -4.51
CA GLU A 450 -22.74 5.56 -4.03
C GLU A 450 -23.87 6.64 -3.97
N PRO A 451 -24.24 7.29 -5.07
CA PRO A 451 -25.09 8.47 -5.06
C PRO A 451 -26.49 8.26 -4.45
N LEU A 452 -27.05 7.07 -4.51
CA LEU A 452 -28.41 6.81 -3.99
C LEU A 452 -28.47 6.68 -2.46
N GLU A 453 -27.47 6.10 -1.83
CA GLU A 453 -27.41 6.01 -0.36
C GLU A 453 -27.06 7.37 0.24
N LEU A 454 -26.12 8.08 -0.40
CA LEU A 454 -25.75 9.42 -0.03
C LEU A 454 -26.93 10.38 -0.09
N ALA A 455 -27.73 10.36 -1.17
CA ALA A 455 -28.91 11.20 -1.32
C ALA A 455 -29.89 11.06 -0.14
N LYS A 456 -30.14 9.82 0.33
CA LYS A 456 -31.02 9.56 1.50
C LYS A 456 -30.50 10.21 2.78
N VAL A 457 -29.19 10.17 3.02
CA VAL A 457 -28.60 10.79 4.22
C VAL A 457 -28.73 12.30 4.14
N LEU A 458 -28.39 12.89 2.98
CA LEU A 458 -28.48 14.34 2.76
C LEU A 458 -29.94 14.83 2.84
N GLU A 459 -30.92 14.10 2.27
CA GLU A 459 -32.35 14.44 2.39
C GLU A 459 -32.83 14.46 3.85
N ARG A 460 -32.39 13.50 4.66
CA ARG A 460 -32.73 13.47 6.10
C ARG A 460 -32.17 14.68 6.85
N ILE A 461 -30.94 15.10 6.50
CA ILE A 461 -30.31 16.29 7.09
C ILE A 461 -31.00 17.56 6.58
N ALA A 462 -31.29 17.67 5.28
CA ALA A 462 -32.03 18.76 4.70
C ALA A 462 -33.44 18.93 5.31
N ALA A 463 -34.10 17.84 5.69
CA ALA A 463 -35.39 17.87 6.40
C ALA A 463 -35.33 18.55 7.77
N LEU A 464 -34.14 18.71 8.38
CA LEU A 464 -33.93 19.54 9.58
C LEU A 464 -33.92 21.04 9.27
N GLY A 465 -33.80 21.42 8.00
CA GLY A 465 -33.64 22.78 7.52
C GLY A 465 -32.21 23.19 7.22
N VAL A 466 -31.23 22.27 7.29
CA VAL A 466 -29.83 22.51 6.96
C VAL A 466 -29.67 22.74 5.47
N VAL A 467 -28.84 23.72 5.11
CA VAL A 467 -28.54 24.10 3.72
C VAL A 467 -27.33 23.31 3.23
N PHE A 468 -27.36 22.84 1.99
CA PHE A 468 -26.22 22.18 1.36
C PHE A 468 -25.63 23.03 0.25
N SER A 469 -24.30 23.14 0.24
CA SER A 469 -23.55 23.76 -0.86
C SER A 469 -22.62 22.76 -1.53
N LEU A 470 -22.49 22.91 -2.83
CA LEU A 470 -21.53 22.15 -3.64
C LEU A 470 -20.30 23.02 -3.88
N ASP A 471 -19.16 22.54 -3.38
CA ASP A 471 -17.87 23.24 -3.44
C ASP A 471 -17.00 22.79 -4.60
N ASP A 472 -16.04 23.64 -5.01
CA ASP A 472 -15.11 23.43 -6.13
C ASP A 472 -15.79 23.09 -7.47
N PHE A 473 -17.00 23.60 -7.70
CA PHE A 473 -17.79 23.23 -8.87
C PHE A 473 -17.13 23.61 -10.19
N GLY A 474 -17.05 22.61 -11.08
CA GLY A 474 -16.49 22.72 -12.42
C GLY A 474 -15.04 22.23 -12.54
N THR A 475 -14.40 21.83 -11.46
CA THR A 475 -13.03 21.29 -11.48
C THR A 475 -12.99 19.76 -11.67
N GLY A 476 -14.11 19.07 -11.44
CA GLY A 476 -14.25 17.62 -11.48
C GLY A 476 -15.01 17.09 -12.71
N PHE A 477 -15.24 15.78 -12.71
CA PHE A 477 -16.00 15.05 -13.74
C PHE A 477 -17.48 14.89 -13.36
N SER A 478 -18.11 15.87 -12.71
CA SER A 478 -19.53 15.72 -12.37
C SER A 478 -20.38 15.50 -13.61
N SER A 479 -21.07 14.40 -13.63
CA SER A 479 -22.27 14.28 -14.41
C SER A 479 -23.30 15.27 -13.82
N LEU A 480 -23.66 16.33 -14.55
CA LEU A 480 -24.73 17.26 -14.22
C LEU A 480 -26.03 16.52 -13.84
N GLU A 481 -26.15 15.27 -14.22
CA GLU A 481 -27.25 14.37 -13.89
C GLU A 481 -27.33 14.06 -12.39
N HIS A 482 -26.19 13.99 -11.69
CA HIS A 482 -26.16 13.66 -10.25
C HIS A 482 -26.67 14.82 -9.38
N ILE A 483 -26.41 16.07 -9.73
CA ILE A 483 -26.89 17.25 -8.98
C ILE A 483 -28.42 17.25 -8.82
N LYS A 484 -29.14 16.69 -9.80
CA LYS A 484 -30.61 16.56 -9.77
C LYS A 484 -31.13 15.74 -8.58
N TYR A 485 -30.34 14.83 -8.05
CA TYR A 485 -30.77 13.91 -6.99
C TYR A 485 -30.42 14.39 -5.59
N PHE A 486 -29.62 15.45 -5.46
CA PHE A 486 -29.18 15.95 -4.17
C PHE A 486 -29.89 17.25 -3.78
N PRO A 487 -30.17 17.50 -2.49
CA PRO A 487 -30.82 18.71 -2.00
C PRO A 487 -29.85 19.90 -1.96
N ILE A 488 -29.19 20.21 -3.07
CA ILE A 488 -28.22 21.31 -3.15
C ILE A 488 -28.95 22.64 -3.27
N ASN A 489 -28.59 23.61 -2.41
CA ASN A 489 -29.18 24.95 -2.36
C ASN A 489 -28.20 26.02 -2.82
N VAL A 490 -26.90 25.79 -2.71
CA VAL A 490 -25.82 26.72 -3.02
C VAL A 490 -24.79 26.05 -3.91
N LEU A 491 -24.26 26.81 -4.87
CA LEU A 491 -23.20 26.36 -5.77
C LEU A 491 -22.04 27.34 -5.69
N LYS A 492 -20.90 26.85 -5.17
CA LYS A 492 -19.64 27.59 -5.04
C LYS A 492 -18.81 27.38 -6.29
N ILE A 493 -18.49 28.45 -6.99
CA ILE A 493 -17.71 28.43 -8.22
C ILE A 493 -16.25 28.66 -7.85
N ASP A 494 -15.41 27.67 -8.14
CA ASP A 494 -13.99 27.65 -7.77
C ASP A 494 -13.22 28.88 -8.28
N LYS A 495 -12.28 29.32 -7.48
CA LYS A 495 -11.41 30.48 -7.73
C LYS A 495 -10.68 30.44 -9.08
N SER A 496 -10.38 29.26 -9.63
CA SER A 496 -9.68 29.14 -10.91
C SER A 496 -10.50 29.72 -12.08
N PHE A 497 -11.83 29.58 -12.01
CA PHE A 497 -12.73 30.19 -13.00
C PHE A 497 -12.82 31.71 -12.84
N VAL A 498 -12.84 32.20 -11.61
CA VAL A 498 -12.85 33.64 -11.32
C VAL A 498 -11.53 34.30 -11.75
N ALA A 499 -10.38 33.67 -11.44
CA ALA A 499 -9.06 34.16 -11.85
C ALA A 499 -8.92 34.24 -13.38
N SER A 500 -9.58 33.34 -14.12
CA SER A 500 -9.52 33.31 -15.59
C SER A 500 -10.21 34.50 -16.28
N VAL A 501 -11.08 35.23 -15.58
CA VAL A 501 -11.82 36.40 -16.12
C VAL A 501 -10.89 37.49 -16.63
N GLU A 502 -9.77 37.71 -15.96
CA GLU A 502 -8.80 38.74 -16.36
C GLU A 502 -7.80 38.24 -17.41
N GLN A 503 -7.75 36.94 -17.67
CA GLN A 503 -6.76 36.34 -18.54
C GLN A 503 -7.24 36.23 -20.00
N ASP A 504 -8.48 35.76 -20.22
CA ASP A 504 -9.01 35.55 -21.57
C ASP A 504 -10.55 35.57 -21.66
N GLU A 505 -11.06 35.72 -22.91
CA GLU A 505 -12.49 35.71 -23.24
C GLU A 505 -13.13 34.31 -23.06
N ARG A 506 -12.36 33.24 -23.05
CA ARG A 506 -12.87 31.88 -22.82
C ARG A 506 -13.21 31.68 -21.34
N GLY A 507 -12.36 32.16 -20.44
CA GLY A 507 -12.60 32.18 -18.99
C GLY A 507 -13.88 32.95 -18.64
N LYS A 508 -14.07 34.15 -19.23
CA LYS A 508 -15.30 34.95 -19.07
C LYS A 508 -16.56 34.19 -19.49
N ARG A 509 -16.51 33.50 -20.64
CA ARG A 509 -17.65 32.70 -21.12
C ARG A 509 -17.96 31.52 -20.22
N LEU A 510 -16.92 30.87 -19.71
CA LEU A 510 -17.08 29.73 -18.85
C LEU A 510 -17.67 30.11 -17.48
N LEU A 511 -17.16 31.16 -16.84
CA LEU A 511 -17.72 31.66 -15.58
C LEU A 511 -19.17 32.12 -15.78
N SER A 512 -19.47 32.82 -16.89
CA SER A 512 -20.85 33.19 -17.22
C SER A 512 -21.78 32.00 -17.39
N ALA A 513 -21.29 30.91 -18.01
CA ALA A 513 -22.08 29.69 -18.18
C ALA A 513 -22.38 29.02 -16.83
N LEU A 514 -21.41 28.99 -15.90
CA LEU A 514 -21.57 28.42 -14.55
C LEU A 514 -22.58 29.24 -13.71
N ILE A 515 -22.51 30.58 -13.76
CA ILE A 515 -23.47 31.45 -13.07
C ILE A 515 -24.89 31.25 -13.66
N ASN A 516 -25.01 31.21 -14.98
CA ASN A 516 -26.30 30.97 -15.64
C ASN A 516 -26.86 29.58 -15.33
N PHE A 517 -26.00 28.59 -15.19
CA PHE A 517 -26.38 27.24 -14.76
C PHE A 517 -27.00 27.28 -13.36
N ALA A 518 -26.32 27.88 -12.37
CA ALA A 518 -26.84 28.01 -11.01
C ALA A 518 -28.22 28.72 -11.01
N ASN A 519 -28.33 29.83 -11.73
CA ASN A 519 -29.59 30.57 -11.86
C ASN A 519 -30.70 29.73 -12.52
N GLY A 520 -30.37 28.94 -13.55
CA GLY A 520 -31.31 28.06 -14.24
C GLY A 520 -31.86 26.92 -13.37
N PHE A 521 -31.08 26.47 -12.37
CA PHE A 521 -31.51 25.49 -11.38
C PHE A 521 -32.10 26.12 -10.11
N ASN A 522 -32.19 27.43 -10.04
CA ASN A 522 -32.67 28.17 -8.88
C ASN A 522 -31.88 27.88 -7.60
N VAL A 523 -30.56 27.71 -7.73
CA VAL A 523 -29.61 27.58 -6.62
C VAL A 523 -28.80 28.88 -6.48
N VAL A 524 -28.42 29.20 -5.24
CA VAL A 524 -27.63 30.40 -4.94
C VAL A 524 -26.20 30.19 -5.45
N SER A 525 -25.70 31.12 -6.27
CA SER A 525 -24.31 31.08 -6.74
C SER A 525 -23.39 31.88 -5.84
N VAL A 526 -22.24 31.30 -5.46
CA VAL A 526 -21.14 31.94 -4.74
C VAL A 526 -19.91 31.94 -5.64
N ALA A 527 -19.36 33.13 -5.96
CA ALA A 527 -18.08 33.20 -6.67
C ALA A 527 -16.95 33.33 -5.66
N GLU A 528 -16.03 32.37 -5.72
CA GLU A 528 -14.89 32.27 -4.78
C GLU A 528 -13.62 32.93 -5.34
N GLY A 529 -12.71 33.30 -4.41
CA GLY A 529 -11.39 33.82 -4.78
C GLY A 529 -11.48 35.20 -5.47
N ILE A 530 -12.48 36.01 -5.13
CA ILE A 530 -12.55 37.38 -5.60
C ILE A 530 -11.41 38.20 -4.99
N GLU A 531 -10.48 38.65 -5.82
CA GLU A 531 -9.31 39.43 -5.41
C GLU A 531 -9.35 40.87 -5.95
N THR A 532 -10.06 41.11 -7.06
CA THR A 532 -10.11 42.42 -7.69
C THR A 532 -11.56 42.90 -7.88
N GLU A 533 -11.73 44.24 -7.93
CA GLU A 533 -13.04 44.84 -8.22
C GLU A 533 -13.54 44.49 -9.62
N ALA A 534 -12.63 44.25 -10.57
CA ALA A 534 -13.00 43.85 -11.93
C ALA A 534 -13.68 42.46 -11.94
N GLN A 535 -13.17 41.52 -11.16
CA GLN A 535 -13.78 40.20 -10.97
C GLN A 535 -15.14 40.31 -10.28
N ALA A 536 -15.22 41.09 -9.20
CA ALA A 536 -16.47 41.35 -8.51
C ALA A 536 -17.55 41.95 -9.41
N GLN A 537 -17.20 42.97 -10.18
CA GLN A 537 -18.10 43.63 -11.10
C GLN A 537 -18.59 42.67 -12.20
N PHE A 538 -17.69 41.85 -12.76
CA PHE A 538 -18.07 40.86 -13.76
C PHE A 538 -19.09 39.84 -13.21
N CYS A 539 -18.88 39.34 -11.98
CA CYS A 539 -19.82 38.43 -11.34
C CYS A 539 -21.18 39.08 -11.08
N ARG A 540 -21.20 40.34 -10.59
CA ARG A 540 -22.45 41.14 -10.42
C ARG A 540 -23.24 41.27 -11.72
N GLU A 541 -22.58 41.67 -12.79
CA GLU A 541 -23.22 41.87 -14.12
C GLU A 541 -23.79 40.56 -14.70
N ARG A 542 -23.29 39.40 -14.28
CA ARG A 542 -23.79 38.10 -14.70
C ARG A 542 -24.84 37.50 -13.78
N GLY A 543 -25.19 38.21 -12.67
CA GLY A 543 -26.22 37.80 -11.75
C GLY A 543 -25.77 36.76 -10.76
N CYS A 544 -24.49 36.76 -10.36
CA CYS A 544 -23.99 35.99 -9.22
C CYS A 544 -24.62 36.52 -7.92
N ASN A 545 -25.01 35.65 -7.02
CA ASN A 545 -25.72 36.03 -5.80
C ASN A 545 -24.76 36.50 -4.71
N LEU A 546 -23.71 35.73 -4.44
CA LEU A 546 -22.76 35.98 -3.35
C LEU A 546 -21.33 36.03 -3.87
N LEU A 547 -20.51 36.84 -3.22
CA LEU A 547 -19.08 36.99 -3.48
C LEU A 547 -18.28 36.67 -2.24
N GLN A 548 -17.21 35.89 -2.41
CA GLN A 548 -16.25 35.50 -1.36
C GLN A 548 -14.82 35.65 -1.88
N GLY A 549 -13.96 36.33 -1.14
CA GLY A 549 -12.56 36.47 -1.55
C GLY A 549 -11.79 37.52 -0.77
N TYR A 550 -10.50 37.63 -1.07
CA TYR A 550 -9.57 38.51 -0.37
C TYR A 550 -9.82 40.01 -0.62
N LEU A 551 -10.60 40.34 -1.64
CA LEU A 551 -11.07 41.71 -1.86
C LEU A 551 -11.90 42.19 -0.67
N TYR A 552 -12.74 41.31 -0.09
CA TYR A 552 -13.69 41.64 0.98
C TYR A 552 -13.17 41.27 2.35
N CYS A 553 -12.73 40.00 2.51
CA CYS A 553 -12.30 39.46 3.77
C CYS A 553 -11.31 38.31 3.56
N ARG A 554 -10.18 38.33 4.26
CA ARG A 554 -9.33 37.14 4.42
C ARG A 554 -9.88 36.25 5.53
N PRO A 555 -9.57 34.95 5.56
CA PRO A 555 -9.85 34.14 6.74
C PRO A 555 -9.14 34.72 7.97
N ILE A 556 -9.90 35.14 8.99
CA ILE A 556 -9.40 35.79 10.22
C ILE A 556 -9.98 35.13 11.45
N GLN A 557 -9.35 35.39 12.61
CA GLN A 557 -9.79 34.87 13.91
C GLN A 557 -11.15 35.44 14.32
N PRO A 558 -11.91 34.75 15.18
CA PRO A 558 -13.24 35.21 15.61
C PRO A 558 -13.28 36.64 16.14
N GLN A 559 -12.27 37.05 16.91
CA GLN A 559 -12.20 38.39 17.49
C GLN A 559 -12.00 39.48 16.43
N ASP A 560 -11.17 39.19 15.44
CA ASP A 560 -10.92 40.12 14.34
C ASP A 560 -12.16 40.19 13.42
N PHE A 561 -12.81 39.05 13.16
CA PHE A 561 -14.05 38.98 12.36
C PHE A 561 -15.18 39.77 13.07
N GLU A 562 -15.32 39.63 14.38
CA GLU A 562 -16.27 40.39 15.18
C GLU A 562 -16.04 41.89 15.02
N THR A 563 -14.79 42.31 15.21
CA THR A 563 -14.43 43.74 15.12
C THR A 563 -14.63 44.33 13.76
N GLN A 564 -14.28 43.60 12.69
CA GLN A 564 -14.28 44.12 11.33
C GLN A 564 -15.65 44.02 10.64
N HIS A 565 -16.48 43.02 11.00
CA HIS A 565 -17.68 42.69 10.26
C HIS A 565 -18.96 42.65 11.14
N ILE A 566 -18.91 42.24 12.39
CA ILE A 566 -20.12 42.14 13.24
C ILE A 566 -20.46 43.47 13.91
N LEU A 567 -19.48 44.11 14.56
CA LEU A 567 -19.70 45.38 15.23
C LEU A 567 -20.17 46.52 14.27
N PRO A 568 -19.66 46.65 13.03
CA PRO A 568 -20.19 47.63 12.08
C PRO A 568 -21.67 47.42 11.76
N LEU A 569 -22.16 46.18 11.67
CA LEU A 569 -23.57 45.89 11.41
C LEU A 569 -24.51 46.41 12.55
N LEU A 570 -24.01 46.49 13.78
CA LEU A 570 -24.75 47.05 14.92
C LEU A 570 -24.86 48.59 14.82
N ALA A 571 -23.83 49.25 14.30
CA ALA A 571 -23.80 50.71 14.17
C ALA A 571 -24.72 51.20 13.02
N GLU A 572 -24.97 50.41 12.00
CA GLU A 572 -25.90 50.73 10.89
C GLU A 572 -27.38 50.61 11.30
N GLY A 573 -27.71 49.89 12.36
CA GLY A 573 -29.08 49.70 12.87
C GLY A 573 -29.59 50.84 13.75
N ASP A 574 -28.73 51.78 14.17
CA ASP A 574 -29.09 52.93 14.99
C ASP A 574 -29.45 54.21 14.19
N VAL A 575 -29.52 54.10 12.85
CA VAL A 575 -29.94 55.19 11.95
C VAL A 575 -31.29 54.82 11.35
#